data_83ecc50f4c876ad9efa53708124bdb08
#
_entry.id   83ecc50f4c876ad9efa53708124bdb08
#
_cell.length_a   1.000
_cell.length_b   1.000
_cell.length_c   1.000
_cell.angle_alpha   90.00
_cell.angle_beta   90.00
_cell.angle_gamma   90.00
#
_symmetry.space_group_name_H-M   'P 1'
#
loop_
_entity.id
_entity.type
_entity.pdbx_description
1 polymer ?
#
loop_
_entity_poly.entity_id
_entity_poly.type
_entity_poly.pdbx_seq_one_letter_code
_entity_poly.pdbx_strand_id
1 'polypeptide(L)'
;MPYDAAAILDCYACGAHALNRTPVDPTDTVVVLGTGAIGFTLGQLAKTYGAGRVVMVGTRHEQLKIAMEAGATDLVVANPKHDPVEAVMEITVGNGADSVFETVGGSAPTMSQATDMSRNGGAISVLGLFSEPVEINAAIAMRKELRIEWSNNYSSWHGFSEYRTARNVLANGKVNADPIITTH
;
A
#
# COMPACT_ATOMS: atom_id res chain seq x y z
N MET A 1 -20.70 -12.25 7.73
CA MET A 1 -20.09 -11.02 7.20
C MET A 1 -21.22 -10.13 6.69
N PRO A 2 -21.29 -8.85 7.09
CA PRO A 2 -22.26 -7.87 6.56
C PRO A 2 -22.12 -7.70 5.04
N TYR A 3 -23.19 -7.29 4.36
CA TYR A 3 -23.17 -7.05 2.91
C TYR A 3 -22.21 -5.93 2.52
N ASP A 4 -22.15 -4.89 3.33
CA ASP A 4 -21.26 -3.74 3.09
C ASP A 4 -19.78 -4.15 3.12
N ALA A 5 -19.40 -4.99 4.07
CA ALA A 5 -18.06 -5.57 4.12
C ALA A 5 -17.79 -6.53 2.94
N ALA A 6 -18.83 -7.20 2.43
CA ALA A 6 -18.70 -8.04 1.23
C ALA A 6 -18.47 -7.22 -0.04
N ALA A 7 -18.99 -5.99 -0.11
CA ALA A 7 -18.85 -5.10 -1.27
C ALA A 7 -17.41 -4.65 -1.54
N ILE A 8 -16.53 -4.67 -0.52
CA ILE A 8 -15.11 -4.28 -0.66
C ILE A 8 -14.13 -5.46 -0.63
N LEU A 9 -14.66 -6.69 -0.76
CA LEU A 9 -13.82 -7.91 -0.77
C LEU A 9 -12.77 -7.90 -1.87
N ASP A 10 -13.09 -7.36 -3.04
CA ASP A 10 -12.17 -7.26 -4.17
C ASP A 10 -10.98 -6.37 -3.85
N CYS A 11 -11.19 -5.25 -3.14
CA CYS A 11 -10.09 -4.38 -2.69
C CYS A 11 -9.13 -5.12 -1.75
N TYR A 12 -9.66 -5.91 -0.80
CA TYR A 12 -8.84 -6.76 0.05
C TYR A 12 -8.15 -7.88 -0.73
N ALA A 13 -8.79 -8.43 -1.75
CA ALA A 13 -8.20 -9.47 -2.58
C ALA A 13 -7.02 -8.91 -3.40
N CYS A 14 -7.15 -7.69 -3.96
CA CYS A 14 -6.06 -6.98 -4.64
C CYS A 14 -4.87 -6.73 -3.69
N GLY A 15 -5.15 -6.26 -2.47
CA GLY A 15 -4.13 -6.06 -1.44
C GLY A 15 -3.42 -7.35 -1.04
N ALA A 16 -4.17 -8.45 -0.85
CA ALA A 16 -3.60 -9.76 -0.55
C ALA A 16 -2.72 -10.28 -1.69
N HIS A 17 -3.14 -10.08 -2.95
CA HIS A 17 -2.35 -10.44 -4.12
C HIS A 17 -1.02 -9.67 -4.17
N ALA A 18 -1.05 -8.37 -3.94
CA ALA A 18 0.16 -7.55 -3.89
C ALA A 18 1.13 -8.00 -2.78
N LEU A 19 0.62 -8.30 -1.58
CA LEU A 19 1.41 -8.79 -0.46
C LEU A 19 1.97 -10.21 -0.69
N ASN A 20 1.26 -11.06 -1.42
CA ASN A 20 1.78 -12.37 -1.82
C ASN A 20 2.95 -12.24 -2.83
N ARG A 21 2.95 -11.21 -3.67
CA ARG A 21 4.02 -10.92 -4.63
C ARG A 21 5.17 -10.12 -4.02
N THR A 22 4.86 -9.30 -3.02
CA THR A 22 5.82 -8.49 -2.27
C THR A 22 5.62 -8.78 -0.79
N PRO A 23 6.15 -9.92 -0.29
CA PRO A 23 6.02 -10.31 1.11
C PRO A 23 6.67 -9.28 2.04
N VAL A 24 6.11 -9.17 3.24
CA VAL A 24 6.56 -8.24 4.28
C VAL A 24 6.94 -9.01 5.55
N ASP A 25 7.91 -8.50 6.27
CA ASP A 25 8.43 -9.09 7.50
C ASP A 25 8.12 -8.21 8.74
N PRO A 26 8.19 -8.78 9.97
CA PRO A 26 7.84 -8.06 11.20
C PRO A 26 8.69 -6.82 11.50
N THR A 27 9.85 -6.67 10.88
CA THR A 27 10.73 -5.50 11.03
C THR A 27 10.56 -4.47 9.93
N ASP A 28 9.79 -4.80 8.89
CA ASP A 28 9.65 -3.95 7.72
C ASP A 28 8.86 -2.68 7.98
N THR A 29 9.32 -1.59 7.39
CA THR A 29 8.55 -0.38 7.15
C THR A 29 7.91 -0.46 5.78
N VAL A 30 6.60 -0.54 5.77
CA VAL A 30 5.77 -0.55 4.57
C VAL A 30 5.20 0.85 4.35
N VAL A 31 5.36 1.37 3.15
CA VAL A 31 4.71 2.61 2.72
C VAL A 31 3.60 2.30 1.73
N VAL A 32 2.42 2.88 1.93
CA VAL A 32 1.30 2.81 0.99
C VAL A 32 1.04 4.21 0.43
N LEU A 33 1.31 4.38 -0.85
CA LEU A 33 0.98 5.60 -1.59
C LEU A 33 -0.46 5.52 -2.06
N GLY A 34 -1.30 6.36 -1.49
CA GLY A 34 -2.74 6.44 -1.79
C GLY A 34 -3.63 6.06 -0.62
N THR A 35 -4.71 6.84 -0.45
CA THR A 35 -5.75 6.67 0.58
C THR A 35 -7.11 6.41 -0.05
N GLY A 36 -7.13 5.62 -1.11
CA GLY A 36 -8.34 5.04 -1.71
C GLY A 36 -8.68 3.69 -1.07
N ALA A 37 -9.75 3.03 -1.57
CA ALA A 37 -10.20 1.74 -1.04
C ALA A 37 -9.10 0.68 -1.04
N ILE A 38 -8.33 0.56 -2.13
CA ILE A 38 -7.20 -0.39 -2.21
C ILE A 38 -6.10 -0.01 -1.23
N GLY A 39 -5.74 1.27 -1.11
CA GLY A 39 -4.71 1.71 -0.17
C GLY A 39 -5.06 1.39 1.28
N PHE A 40 -6.30 1.67 1.70
CA PHE A 40 -6.76 1.36 3.06
C PHE A 40 -6.77 -0.15 3.35
N THR A 41 -7.33 -0.95 2.44
CA THR A 41 -7.40 -2.40 2.62
C THR A 41 -6.02 -3.03 2.64
N LEU A 42 -5.11 -2.55 1.80
CA LEU A 42 -3.72 -2.99 1.76
C LEU A 42 -2.97 -2.61 3.03
N GLY A 43 -3.14 -1.39 3.55
CA GLY A 43 -2.54 -0.95 4.81
C GLY A 43 -2.94 -1.85 5.99
N GLN A 44 -4.22 -2.21 6.12
CA GLN A 44 -4.71 -3.16 7.12
C GLN A 44 -4.11 -4.56 6.93
N LEU A 45 -4.08 -5.03 5.68
CA LEU A 45 -3.50 -6.34 5.37
C LEU A 45 -2.01 -6.38 5.64
N ALA A 46 -1.25 -5.34 5.29
CA ALA A 46 0.19 -5.28 5.59
C ALA A 46 0.45 -5.46 7.08
N LYS A 47 -0.36 -4.79 7.93
CA LYS A 47 -0.29 -4.98 9.39
C LYS A 47 -0.66 -6.42 9.81
N THR A 48 -1.70 -6.98 9.22
CA THR A 48 -2.16 -8.36 9.48
C THR A 48 -1.14 -9.40 9.02
N TYR A 49 -0.41 -9.12 7.94
CA TYR A 49 0.67 -9.96 7.41
C TYR A 49 1.98 -9.81 8.19
N GLY A 50 2.01 -8.89 9.14
CA GLY A 50 3.10 -8.79 10.11
C GLY A 50 4.03 -7.61 9.94
N ALA A 51 3.78 -6.67 9.02
CA ALA A 51 4.61 -5.48 8.87
C ALA A 51 4.80 -4.75 10.21
N GLY A 52 6.03 -4.41 10.53
CA GLY A 52 6.37 -3.72 11.77
C GLY A 52 5.78 -2.30 11.83
N ARG A 53 5.93 -1.58 10.73
CA ARG A 53 5.41 -0.22 10.55
C ARG A 53 4.63 -0.09 9.24
N VAL A 54 3.51 0.61 9.27
CA VAL A 54 2.71 0.93 8.07
C VAL A 54 2.52 2.44 8.00
N VAL A 55 3.12 3.06 6.99
CA VAL A 55 3.04 4.49 6.70
C VAL A 55 2.06 4.72 5.56
N MET A 56 0.97 5.43 5.83
CA MET A 56 0.00 5.81 4.80
C MET A 56 0.27 7.22 4.28
N VAL A 57 0.43 7.35 2.97
CA VAL A 57 0.67 8.63 2.28
C VAL A 57 -0.57 9.03 1.50
N GLY A 58 -1.08 10.21 1.74
CA GLY A 58 -2.27 10.72 1.05
C GLY A 58 -2.30 12.24 1.00
N THR A 59 -3.16 12.80 0.15
CA THR A 59 -3.28 14.24 -0.06
C THR A 59 -4.37 14.89 0.81
N ARG A 60 -5.26 14.10 1.41
CA ARG A 60 -6.43 14.57 2.16
C ARG A 60 -6.37 14.14 3.63
N HIS A 61 -6.41 15.12 4.53
CA HIS A 61 -6.35 14.88 5.98
C HIS A 61 -7.47 13.98 6.49
N GLU A 62 -8.69 14.11 5.96
CA GLU A 62 -9.84 13.32 6.41
C GLU A 62 -9.63 11.83 6.11
N GLN A 63 -9.10 11.50 4.94
CA GLN A 63 -8.80 10.11 4.57
C GLN A 63 -7.64 9.55 5.41
N LEU A 64 -6.65 10.36 5.76
CA LEU A 64 -5.57 9.92 6.63
C LEU A 64 -6.06 9.61 8.06
N LYS A 65 -7.08 10.30 8.56
CA LYS A 65 -7.72 9.91 9.84
C LYS A 65 -8.33 8.51 9.76
N ILE A 66 -9.02 8.20 8.65
CA ILE A 66 -9.55 6.85 8.40
C ILE A 66 -8.42 5.82 8.36
N ALA A 67 -7.27 6.16 7.78
CA ALA A 67 -6.11 5.28 7.76
C ALA A 67 -5.60 4.92 9.16
N MET A 68 -5.58 5.89 10.10
CA MET A 68 -5.23 5.62 11.50
C MET A 68 -6.22 4.68 12.17
N GLU A 69 -7.52 4.92 12.01
CA GLU A 69 -8.58 4.06 12.53
C GLU A 69 -8.51 2.65 11.94
N ALA A 70 -8.04 2.56 10.70
CA ALA A 70 -7.81 1.31 9.98
C ALA A 70 -6.49 0.61 10.36
N GLY A 71 -5.67 1.18 11.27
CA GLY A 71 -4.49 0.53 11.83
C GLY A 71 -3.14 0.95 11.22
N ALA A 72 -3.09 2.06 10.48
CA ALA A 72 -1.81 2.66 10.10
C ALA A 72 -1.02 3.10 11.34
N THR A 73 0.30 3.02 11.27
CA THR A 73 1.16 3.48 12.38
C THR A 73 1.61 4.93 12.21
N ASP A 74 1.75 5.39 10.99
CA ASP A 74 2.20 6.73 10.65
C ASP A 74 1.41 7.29 9.45
N LEU A 75 1.26 8.60 9.41
CA LEU A 75 0.57 9.32 8.34
C LEU A 75 1.46 10.38 7.73
N VAL A 76 1.45 10.47 6.41
CA VAL A 76 2.13 11.50 5.65
C VAL A 76 1.14 12.24 4.76
N VAL A 77 1.04 13.54 4.94
CA VAL A 77 0.22 14.41 4.08
C VAL A 77 1.08 14.92 2.93
N ALA A 78 0.88 14.38 1.75
CA ALA A 78 1.54 14.83 0.54
C ALA A 78 0.85 16.09 0.00
N ASN A 79 1.56 17.21 -0.07
CA ASN A 79 1.09 18.45 -0.67
C ASN A 79 2.30 19.30 -1.15
N PRO A 80 2.10 20.41 -1.89
CA PRO A 80 3.21 21.22 -2.41
C PRO A 80 4.17 21.79 -1.35
N LYS A 81 3.81 21.76 -0.07
CA LYS A 81 4.65 22.24 1.05
C LYS A 81 5.31 21.11 1.83
N HIS A 82 4.88 19.89 1.62
CA HIS A 82 5.36 18.71 2.36
C HIS A 82 5.64 17.59 1.37
N ASP A 83 6.92 17.39 1.08
CA ASP A 83 7.38 16.31 0.21
C ASP A 83 7.19 14.96 0.94
N PRO A 84 6.40 14.03 0.39
CA PRO A 84 6.21 12.72 1.00
C PRO A 84 7.50 11.90 1.06
N VAL A 85 8.45 12.12 0.16
CA VAL A 85 9.74 11.42 0.18
C VAL A 85 10.55 11.86 1.39
N GLU A 86 10.69 13.17 1.62
CA GLU A 86 11.39 13.69 2.80
C GLU A 86 10.76 13.17 4.10
N ALA A 87 9.43 13.21 4.20
CA ALA A 87 8.73 12.75 5.38
C ALA A 87 8.94 11.23 5.64
N VAL A 88 8.92 10.40 4.62
CA VAL A 88 9.21 8.96 4.75
C VAL A 88 10.67 8.73 5.15
N MET A 89 11.60 9.50 4.56
CA MET A 89 13.02 9.40 4.93
C MET A 89 13.25 9.81 6.40
N GLU A 90 12.55 10.82 6.91
CA GLU A 90 12.59 11.18 8.34
C GLU A 90 12.06 10.05 9.22
N ILE A 91 10.89 9.49 8.90
CA ILE A 91 10.26 8.36 9.63
C ILE A 91 11.18 7.15 9.68
N THR A 92 11.94 6.90 8.61
CA THR A 92 12.85 5.76 8.46
C THR A 92 14.30 6.08 8.84
N VAL A 93 14.55 7.24 9.42
CA VAL A 93 15.88 7.70 9.86
C VAL A 93 16.92 7.63 8.71
N GLY A 94 16.49 8.02 7.51
CA GLY A 94 17.33 8.05 6.31
C GLY A 94 17.51 6.72 5.58
N ASN A 95 16.97 5.61 6.10
CA ASN A 95 17.11 4.29 5.47
C ASN A 95 16.18 4.09 4.26
N GLY A 96 15.00 4.68 4.29
CA GLY A 96 13.93 4.43 3.33
C GLY A 96 13.06 3.22 3.70
N ALA A 97 11.99 3.01 2.93
CA ALA A 97 11.02 1.95 3.15
C ALA A 97 11.50 0.60 2.60
N ASP A 98 11.19 -0.49 3.31
CA ASP A 98 11.44 -1.86 2.86
C ASP A 98 10.58 -2.22 1.66
N SER A 99 9.31 -1.86 1.71
CA SER A 99 8.36 -2.05 0.62
C SER A 99 7.48 -0.81 0.44
N VAL A 100 7.30 -0.39 -0.81
CA VAL A 100 6.40 0.70 -1.20
C VAL A 100 5.30 0.14 -2.10
N PHE A 101 4.04 0.32 -1.69
CA PHE A 101 2.88 -0.08 -2.47
C PHE A 101 2.27 1.15 -3.13
N GLU A 102 2.34 1.21 -4.45
CA GLU A 102 1.76 2.28 -5.26
C GLU A 102 0.31 1.91 -5.61
N THR A 103 -0.66 2.68 -5.09
CA THR A 103 -2.10 2.42 -5.28
C THR A 103 -2.86 3.60 -5.89
N VAL A 104 -2.15 4.60 -6.41
CA VAL A 104 -2.74 5.83 -6.96
C VAL A 104 -2.92 5.73 -8.47
N GLY A 105 -1.84 5.44 -9.19
CA GLY A 105 -1.86 5.44 -10.66
C GLY A 105 -2.11 6.81 -11.30
N GLY A 106 -2.78 6.79 -12.45
CA GLY A 106 -3.14 8.01 -13.19
C GLY A 106 -1.92 8.77 -13.70
N SER A 107 -1.85 10.06 -13.43
CA SER A 107 -0.72 10.95 -13.80
C SER A 107 0.09 11.41 -12.59
N ALA A 108 -0.11 10.81 -11.43
CA ALA A 108 0.61 11.20 -10.22
C ALA A 108 2.10 10.77 -10.29
N PRO A 109 3.03 11.56 -9.71
CA PRO A 109 4.46 11.25 -9.75
C PRO A 109 4.86 10.15 -8.75
N THR A 110 3.93 9.26 -8.40
CA THR A 110 4.08 8.27 -7.34
C THR A 110 5.13 7.20 -7.63
N MET A 111 5.41 6.89 -8.90
CA MET A 111 6.48 5.95 -9.26
C MET A 111 7.88 6.52 -8.98
N SER A 112 8.10 7.80 -9.29
CA SER A 112 9.35 8.48 -8.91
C SER A 112 9.47 8.56 -7.39
N GLN A 113 8.42 8.99 -6.70
CA GLN A 113 8.38 9.05 -5.24
C GLN A 113 8.65 7.70 -4.59
N ALA A 114 8.04 6.61 -5.11
CA ALA A 114 8.28 5.25 -4.64
C ALA A 114 9.75 4.84 -4.78
N THR A 115 10.37 5.19 -5.91
CA THR A 115 11.80 4.94 -6.15
C THR A 115 12.68 5.67 -5.15
N ASP A 116 12.38 6.95 -4.89
CA ASP A 116 13.19 7.80 -4.04
C ASP A 116 13.07 7.43 -2.56
N MET A 117 11.86 7.05 -2.08
CA MET A 117 11.62 6.68 -0.68
C MET A 117 11.94 5.22 -0.33
N SER A 118 12.20 4.36 -1.31
CA SER A 118 12.60 2.97 -1.04
C SER A 118 14.04 2.89 -0.52
N ARG A 119 14.31 1.94 0.39
CA ARG A 119 15.68 1.63 0.81
C ARG A 119 16.48 0.90 -0.28
N ASN A 120 17.77 0.76 -0.08
CA ASN A 120 18.60 -0.13 -0.90
C ASN A 120 18.11 -1.59 -0.76
N GLY A 121 17.94 -2.30 -1.88
CA GLY A 121 17.40 -3.65 -1.93
C GLY A 121 15.90 -3.73 -1.64
N GLY A 122 15.19 -2.59 -1.56
CA GLY A 122 13.76 -2.53 -1.31
C GLY A 122 12.90 -3.02 -2.48
N ALA A 123 11.60 -3.05 -2.26
CA ALA A 123 10.63 -3.47 -3.26
C ALA A 123 9.55 -2.39 -3.49
N ILE A 124 9.10 -2.28 -4.74
CA ILE A 124 7.95 -1.46 -5.12
C ILE A 124 6.90 -2.39 -5.72
N SER A 125 5.69 -2.39 -5.16
CA SER A 125 4.55 -3.11 -5.71
C SER A 125 3.57 -2.13 -6.32
N VAL A 126 3.27 -2.30 -7.61
CA VAL A 126 2.46 -1.35 -8.38
C VAL A 126 1.07 -1.92 -8.62
N LEU A 127 0.07 -1.31 -8.02
CA LEU A 127 -1.36 -1.64 -8.18
C LEU A 127 -2.11 -0.55 -8.94
N GLY A 128 -1.60 0.69 -8.90
CA GLY A 128 -2.21 1.83 -9.57
C GLY A 128 -2.28 1.63 -11.09
N LEU A 129 -3.38 2.07 -11.69
CA LEU A 129 -3.58 2.00 -13.13
C LEU A 129 -3.08 3.30 -13.77
N PHE A 130 -2.05 3.20 -14.58
CA PHE A 130 -1.52 4.32 -15.35
C PHE A 130 -2.08 4.27 -16.78
N SER A 131 -2.61 5.39 -17.25
CA SER A 131 -3.13 5.54 -18.62
C SER A 131 -2.06 6.01 -19.62
N GLU A 132 -0.97 6.57 -19.10
CA GLU A 132 0.15 7.12 -19.87
C GLU A 132 1.48 6.57 -19.36
N PRO A 133 2.55 6.64 -20.14
CA PRO A 133 3.90 6.28 -19.69
C PRO A 133 4.28 7.07 -18.44
N VAL A 134 4.87 6.39 -17.47
CA VAL A 134 5.34 7.02 -16.22
C VAL A 134 6.86 7.03 -16.16
N GLU A 135 7.40 8.09 -15.58
CA GLU A 135 8.84 8.22 -15.38
C GLU A 135 9.27 7.44 -14.13
N ILE A 136 10.35 6.70 -14.29
CA ILE A 136 11.07 6.05 -13.18
C ILE A 136 12.52 6.48 -13.29
N ASN A 137 13.13 6.93 -12.20
CA ASN A 137 14.55 7.21 -12.18
C ASN A 137 15.34 5.90 -12.19
N ALA A 138 15.57 5.37 -13.39
CA ALA A 138 16.25 4.09 -13.58
C ALA A 138 17.67 4.08 -12.98
N ALA A 139 18.36 5.21 -12.94
CA ALA A 139 19.70 5.31 -12.35
C ALA A 139 19.67 5.16 -10.82
N ILE A 140 18.64 5.68 -10.15
CA ILE A 140 18.44 5.49 -8.71
C ILE A 140 17.96 4.05 -8.46
N ALA A 141 16.98 3.57 -9.21
CA ALA A 141 16.46 2.22 -9.05
C ALA A 141 17.55 1.15 -9.19
N MET A 142 18.43 1.31 -10.19
CA MET A 142 19.58 0.42 -10.39
C MET A 142 20.59 0.50 -9.24
N ARG A 143 20.97 1.71 -8.78
CA ARG A 143 21.91 1.85 -7.65
C ARG A 143 21.38 1.31 -6.34
N LYS A 144 20.07 1.40 -6.14
CA LYS A 144 19.38 0.86 -4.97
C LYS A 144 19.06 -0.63 -5.11
N GLU A 145 19.26 -1.23 -6.28
CA GLU A 145 18.91 -2.63 -6.59
C GLU A 145 17.43 -2.93 -6.29
N LEU A 146 16.52 -2.00 -6.70
CA LEU A 146 15.09 -2.11 -6.41
C LEU A 146 14.43 -3.23 -7.21
N ARG A 147 13.54 -3.95 -6.57
CA ARG A 147 12.59 -4.86 -7.23
C ARG A 147 11.30 -4.11 -7.50
N ILE A 148 10.78 -4.20 -8.72
CA ILE A 148 9.49 -3.61 -9.10
C ILE A 148 8.57 -4.75 -9.52
N GLU A 149 7.49 -4.94 -8.76
CA GLU A 149 6.49 -5.97 -8.97
C GLU A 149 5.17 -5.32 -9.43
N TRP A 150 4.64 -5.79 -10.54
CA TRP A 150 3.34 -5.36 -11.06
C TRP A 150 2.24 -6.27 -10.53
N SER A 151 1.28 -5.70 -9.84
CA SER A 151 0.19 -6.43 -9.20
C SER A 151 -1.15 -6.01 -9.80
N ASN A 152 -1.70 -6.85 -10.68
CA ASN A 152 -2.96 -6.57 -11.35
C ASN A 152 -4.10 -7.38 -10.74
N ASN A 153 -5.06 -6.71 -10.11
CA ASN A 153 -6.23 -7.33 -9.49
C ASN A 153 -5.85 -8.41 -8.45
N TYR A 154 -6.46 -9.59 -8.56
CA TYR A 154 -6.23 -10.76 -7.74
C TYR A 154 -6.28 -12.03 -8.61
N SER A 155 -5.82 -13.15 -8.07
CA SER A 155 -5.71 -14.38 -8.83
C SER A 155 -6.20 -15.60 -8.05
N SER A 156 -6.16 -16.74 -8.72
CA SER A 156 -6.37 -18.05 -8.12
C SER A 156 -5.24 -19.02 -8.46
N TRP A 157 -4.02 -18.50 -8.58
CA TRP A 157 -2.85 -19.30 -8.92
C TRP A 157 -2.49 -20.28 -7.79
N HIS A 158 -1.94 -21.43 -8.16
CA HIS A 158 -1.50 -22.46 -7.24
C HIS A 158 -2.57 -22.97 -6.25
N GLY A 159 -3.85 -22.87 -6.63
CA GLY A 159 -4.96 -23.32 -5.79
C GLY A 159 -5.31 -22.39 -4.63
N PHE A 160 -4.64 -21.26 -4.50
CA PHE A 160 -4.98 -20.19 -3.56
C PHE A 160 -5.74 -19.10 -4.29
N SER A 161 -6.84 -18.66 -3.69
CA SER A 161 -7.59 -17.51 -4.15
C SER A 161 -7.43 -16.41 -3.14
N GLU A 162 -6.85 -15.26 -3.56
CA GLU A 162 -6.76 -14.08 -2.70
C GLU A 162 -8.14 -13.58 -2.27
N TYR A 163 -9.16 -13.81 -3.09
CA TYR A 163 -10.55 -13.54 -2.71
C TYR A 163 -11.00 -14.39 -1.50
N ARG A 164 -10.56 -15.64 -1.42
CA ARG A 164 -10.79 -16.48 -0.24
C ARG A 164 -10.04 -15.97 0.98
N THR A 165 -8.81 -15.50 0.78
CA THR A 165 -8.01 -14.86 1.84
C THR A 165 -8.72 -13.62 2.36
N ALA A 166 -9.15 -12.71 1.48
CA ALA A 166 -9.90 -11.50 1.81
C ALA A 166 -11.16 -11.83 2.64
N ARG A 167 -11.96 -12.80 2.17
CA ARG A 167 -13.13 -13.26 2.92
C ARG A 167 -12.77 -13.77 4.32
N ASN A 168 -11.71 -14.55 4.43
CA ASN A 168 -11.31 -15.15 5.71
C ASN A 168 -10.79 -14.10 6.71
N VAL A 169 -9.99 -13.14 6.28
CA VAL A 169 -9.47 -12.09 7.18
C VAL A 169 -10.60 -11.18 7.68
N LEU A 170 -11.57 -10.86 6.83
CA LEU A 170 -12.78 -10.11 7.22
C LEU A 170 -13.68 -10.92 8.15
N ALA A 171 -14.01 -12.16 7.80
CA ALA A 171 -14.90 -13.00 8.60
C ALA A 171 -14.33 -13.32 9.99
N ASN A 172 -13.01 -13.37 10.13
CA ASN A 172 -12.33 -13.65 11.39
C ASN A 172 -11.94 -12.37 12.16
N GLY A 173 -12.40 -11.20 11.73
CA GLY A 173 -12.12 -9.91 12.40
C GLY A 173 -10.64 -9.53 12.43
N LYS A 174 -9.83 -10.03 11.49
CA LYS A 174 -8.41 -9.67 11.38
C LYS A 174 -8.19 -8.28 10.78
N VAL A 175 -9.17 -7.82 10.03
CA VAL A 175 -9.26 -6.48 9.45
C VAL A 175 -10.65 -5.91 9.73
N ASN A 176 -10.77 -4.59 9.74
CA ASN A 176 -12.03 -3.89 9.96
C ASN A 176 -12.42 -3.05 8.74
N ALA A 177 -13.54 -3.39 8.12
CA ALA A 177 -14.07 -2.68 6.96
C ALA A 177 -14.79 -1.37 7.33
N ASP A 178 -15.34 -1.27 8.55
CA ASP A 178 -16.24 -0.18 8.94
C ASP A 178 -15.67 1.23 8.72
N PRO A 179 -14.40 1.53 9.07
CA PRO A 179 -13.83 2.86 8.83
C PRO A 179 -13.72 3.24 7.35
N ILE A 180 -13.71 2.24 6.46
CA ILE A 180 -13.50 2.44 5.02
C ILE A 180 -14.84 2.64 4.29
N ILE A 181 -15.92 2.09 4.83
CA ILE A 181 -17.27 2.18 4.25
C ILE A 181 -17.87 3.53 4.61
N THR A 182 -17.92 4.45 3.65
CA THR A 182 -18.41 5.82 3.88
C THR A 182 -19.83 6.08 3.38
N THR A 183 -20.39 5.14 2.59
CA THR A 183 -21.76 5.21 2.04
C THR A 183 -22.38 3.81 2.02
N HIS A 184 -23.65 3.74 2.34
CA HIS A 184 -24.47 2.52 2.35
C HIS A 184 -25.53 2.54 1.27
#